data_72a5fea92f65ed025c0e0e34b51f7e93
#
_entry.id   72a5fea92f65ed025c0e0e34b51f7e93
#
_cell.length_a   1.000
_cell.length_b   1.000
_cell.length_c   1.000
_cell.angle_alpha   90.00
_cell.angle_beta   90.00
_cell.angle_gamma   90.00
#
_symmetry.space_group_name_H-M   'P 1'
#
loop_
_entity.id
_entity.type
_entity.pdbx_description
1 polymer ?
#
loop_
_entity_poly.entity_id
_entity_poly.type
_entity_poly.pdbx_seq_one_letter_code
_entity_poly.pdbx_strand_id
1 'polypeptide(L)'
;MTEVYLGIDTSCYTTSLFFMDRQGEKVAEARRILKVKPGGCGLQQSEMLYQHIRNLPELMEEAAQGHEFSLLGIGVSAKPRPREDSYMPAFLAGQGFARSLAALYHIPLWQISHQENHLEAAMWSAKGPEADRFLFLHASGGTTDLLLAEKMAGVAAEKNVNEAATTEKKSGEVAAATKNKKVAGNYTLKEIGCSLDLHAGQFVDRVGVALGLGFPAGPALEQLAAQHTEILEIPVSVHKTEVSFSGPCTKVLRMIEQGNFAGEEKDSDITQVIATTEQAAATVQTATVTQQHYSAANIAAGVQWGLAETFVRMIRNAAKEYNCNDVLLAGGVASNQWIRNLIIEKLAKRQIRVWLPENRYSGDNAAGCAAYARRQSENQGII
;
A
#
# COMPACT_ATOMS: atom_id res chain seq x y z
N MET A 1 -33.63 11.95 3.19
CA MET A 1 -32.71 11.05 2.42
C MET A 1 -31.51 11.87 1.98
N THR A 2 -30.31 11.43 2.29
CA THR A 2 -29.07 12.08 1.84
C THR A 2 -28.61 11.43 0.54
N GLU A 3 -28.39 12.23 -0.49
CA GLU A 3 -27.87 11.74 -1.77
C GLU A 3 -26.39 11.43 -1.68
N VAL A 4 -26.01 10.20 -2.03
CA VAL A 4 -24.63 9.71 -1.81
C VAL A 4 -24.15 8.83 -2.95
N TYR A 5 -22.84 8.80 -3.11
CA TYR A 5 -22.08 7.81 -3.88
C TYR A 5 -21.53 6.76 -2.92
N LEU A 6 -21.73 5.50 -3.24
CA LEU A 6 -21.21 4.37 -2.47
C LEU A 6 -19.88 3.89 -3.06
N GLY A 7 -18.85 3.89 -2.25
CA GLY A 7 -17.60 3.19 -2.53
C GLY A 7 -17.55 1.82 -1.86
N ILE A 8 -17.02 0.82 -2.56
CA ILE A 8 -16.86 -0.55 -2.06
C ILE A 8 -15.46 -1.04 -2.36
N ASP A 9 -14.73 -1.52 -1.34
CA ASP A 9 -13.42 -2.15 -1.51
C ASP A 9 -13.32 -3.45 -0.68
N THR A 10 -12.97 -4.55 -1.37
CA THR A 10 -12.73 -5.87 -0.80
C THR A 10 -11.41 -6.44 -1.32
N SER A 11 -10.39 -5.60 -1.38
CA SER A 11 -9.14 -5.88 -2.08
C SER A 11 -8.24 -6.91 -1.40
N CYS A 12 -7.95 -6.75 -0.12
CA CYS A 12 -7.01 -7.60 0.62
C CYS A 12 -7.51 -7.93 2.02
N TYR A 13 -6.99 -7.21 3.02
CA TYR A 13 -7.28 -7.51 4.43
C TYR A 13 -8.39 -6.65 5.03
N THR A 14 -9.04 -5.79 4.24
CA THR A 14 -10.08 -4.88 4.76
C THR A 14 -11.32 -4.92 3.89
N THR A 15 -12.47 -5.24 4.49
CA THR A 15 -13.79 -4.96 3.90
C THR A 15 -14.15 -3.53 4.21
N SER A 16 -14.45 -2.71 3.20
CA SER A 16 -14.71 -1.28 3.38
C SER A 16 -15.87 -0.79 2.55
N LEU A 17 -16.72 0.03 3.18
CA LEU A 17 -17.79 0.82 2.57
C LEU A 17 -17.57 2.30 2.90
N PHE A 18 -17.82 3.18 1.93
CA PHE A 18 -17.70 4.62 2.11
C PHE A 18 -18.84 5.35 1.38
N PHE A 19 -19.51 6.24 2.08
CA PHE A 19 -20.61 7.04 1.54
C PHE A 19 -20.16 8.50 1.46
N MET A 20 -20.21 9.05 0.25
CA MET A 20 -19.77 10.41 -0.09
C MET A 20 -20.94 11.17 -0.69
N ASP A 21 -21.17 12.40 -0.22
CA ASP A 21 -22.21 13.26 -0.79
C ASP A 21 -21.79 13.90 -2.12
N ARG A 22 -22.67 14.70 -2.71
CA ARG A 22 -22.41 15.46 -3.94
C ARG A 22 -21.26 16.45 -3.79
N GLN A 23 -21.04 17.01 -2.59
CA GLN A 23 -19.99 17.96 -2.28
C GLN A 23 -18.62 17.31 -2.15
N GLY A 24 -18.58 15.97 -2.07
CA GLY A 24 -17.36 15.20 -1.88
C GLY A 24 -17.02 15.01 -0.39
N GLU A 25 -17.95 15.31 0.51
CA GLU A 25 -17.76 15.13 1.94
C GLU A 25 -18.18 13.71 2.37
N LYS A 26 -17.53 13.22 3.41
CA LYS A 26 -17.89 11.92 4.00
C LYS A 26 -19.21 12.03 4.77
N VAL A 27 -20.18 11.16 4.43
CA VAL A 27 -21.42 11.00 5.16
C VAL A 27 -21.34 9.85 6.16
N ALA A 28 -20.92 8.67 5.69
CA ALA A 28 -20.75 7.50 6.53
C ALA A 28 -19.58 6.62 6.03
N GLU A 29 -19.09 5.76 6.89
CA GLU A 29 -17.99 4.86 6.60
C GLU A 29 -18.07 3.65 7.53
N ALA A 30 -17.90 2.44 7.00
CA ALA A 30 -17.74 1.23 7.81
C ALA A 30 -16.59 0.39 7.27
N ARG A 31 -15.71 -0.09 8.16
CA ARG A 31 -14.54 -0.90 7.80
C ARG A 31 -14.32 -2.03 8.79
N ARG A 32 -13.89 -3.17 8.28
CA ARG A 32 -13.53 -4.33 9.10
C ARG A 32 -12.31 -5.03 8.54
N ILE A 33 -11.29 -5.17 9.37
CA ILE A 33 -10.08 -5.96 9.05
C ILE A 33 -10.43 -7.44 9.14
N LEU A 34 -9.95 -8.22 8.17
CA LEU A 34 -10.13 -9.67 8.15
C LEU A 34 -9.33 -10.33 9.28
N LYS A 35 -9.90 -11.38 9.83
CA LYS A 35 -9.27 -12.13 10.92
C LYS A 35 -8.25 -13.11 10.37
N VAL A 36 -6.99 -12.97 10.77
CA VAL A 36 -5.92 -13.93 10.52
C VAL A 36 -5.78 -14.84 11.75
N LYS A 37 -5.60 -16.14 11.53
CA LYS A 37 -5.39 -17.08 12.65
C LYS A 37 -4.09 -16.74 13.38
N PRO A 38 -4.05 -16.87 14.72
CA PRO A 38 -2.83 -16.68 15.50
C PRO A 38 -1.67 -17.50 14.93
N GLY A 39 -0.50 -16.87 14.73
CA GLY A 39 0.67 -17.49 14.10
C GLY A 39 0.64 -17.60 12.57
N GLY A 40 -0.44 -17.15 11.91
CA GLY A 40 -0.52 -17.08 10.45
C GLY A 40 0.16 -15.82 9.91
N CYS A 41 0.81 -15.95 8.75
CA CYS A 41 1.45 -14.83 8.02
C CYS A 41 0.61 -14.32 6.85
N GLY A 42 -0.70 -14.60 6.84
CA GLY A 42 -1.61 -14.19 5.77
C GLY A 42 -2.88 -15.02 5.68
N LEU A 43 -3.72 -14.74 4.68
CA LEU A 43 -4.96 -15.45 4.37
C LEU A 43 -4.92 -16.00 2.95
N GLN A 44 -5.51 -17.19 2.77
CA GLN A 44 -5.80 -17.70 1.44
C GLN A 44 -6.91 -16.88 0.78
N GLN A 45 -6.90 -16.77 -0.54
CA GLN A 45 -7.87 -16.00 -1.30
C GLN A 45 -9.33 -16.44 -1.09
N SER A 46 -9.55 -17.73 -0.93
CA SER A 46 -10.87 -18.29 -0.62
C SER A 46 -11.38 -17.85 0.76
N GLU A 47 -10.49 -17.77 1.75
CA GLU A 47 -10.81 -17.31 3.09
C GLU A 47 -11.08 -15.78 3.10
N MET A 48 -10.28 -15.00 2.35
CA MET A 48 -10.56 -13.56 2.17
C MET A 48 -11.94 -13.35 1.56
N LEU A 49 -12.25 -14.04 0.45
CA LEU A 49 -13.55 -13.96 -0.22
C LEU A 49 -14.69 -14.33 0.74
N TYR A 50 -14.55 -15.41 1.50
CA TYR A 50 -15.55 -15.84 2.48
C TYR A 50 -15.83 -14.79 3.55
N GLN A 51 -14.76 -14.21 4.13
CA GLN A 51 -14.91 -13.18 5.16
C GLN A 51 -15.51 -11.88 4.58
N HIS A 52 -15.10 -11.48 3.38
CA HIS A 52 -15.68 -10.29 2.71
C HIS A 52 -17.18 -10.45 2.45
N ILE A 53 -17.62 -11.61 1.95
CA ILE A 53 -19.04 -11.89 1.70
C ILE A 53 -19.86 -11.76 3.00
N ARG A 54 -19.32 -12.22 4.12
CA ARG A 54 -20.00 -12.13 5.42
C ARG A 54 -20.01 -10.71 5.98
N ASN A 55 -18.90 -9.98 5.81
CA ASN A 55 -18.75 -8.65 6.37
C ASN A 55 -19.60 -7.59 5.64
N LEU A 56 -19.77 -7.71 4.32
CA LEU A 56 -20.45 -6.68 3.52
C LEU A 56 -21.86 -6.34 3.99
N PRO A 57 -22.77 -7.31 4.24
CA PRO A 57 -24.10 -7.00 4.76
C PRO A 57 -24.06 -6.32 6.13
N GLU A 58 -23.25 -6.85 7.05
CA GLU A 58 -23.12 -6.31 8.42
C GLU A 58 -22.58 -4.86 8.39
N LEU A 59 -21.58 -4.57 7.55
CA LEU A 59 -21.05 -3.22 7.40
C LEU A 59 -22.04 -2.26 6.72
N MET A 60 -22.87 -2.78 5.81
CA MET A 60 -23.95 -1.98 5.21
C MET A 60 -24.99 -1.59 6.25
N GLU A 61 -25.42 -2.52 7.10
CA GLU A 61 -26.33 -2.26 8.22
C GLU A 61 -25.71 -1.25 9.19
N GLU A 62 -24.42 -1.43 9.55
CA GLU A 62 -23.68 -0.51 10.43
C GLU A 62 -23.61 0.91 9.84
N ALA A 63 -23.24 1.06 8.58
CA ALA A 63 -23.10 2.35 7.93
C ALA A 63 -24.45 3.04 7.67
N ALA A 64 -25.51 2.28 7.48
CA ALA A 64 -26.87 2.82 7.27
C ALA A 64 -27.56 3.21 8.57
N GLN A 65 -27.02 2.83 9.73
CA GLN A 65 -27.65 3.12 11.03
C GLN A 65 -27.76 4.64 11.25
N GLY A 66 -28.99 5.12 11.41
CA GLY A 66 -29.27 6.56 11.60
C GLY A 66 -29.21 7.40 10.32
N HIS A 67 -29.07 6.78 9.15
CA HIS A 67 -29.05 7.45 7.86
C HIS A 67 -30.10 6.91 6.90
N GLU A 68 -30.70 7.80 6.13
CA GLU A 68 -31.54 7.45 4.98
C GLU A 68 -30.81 7.88 3.70
N PHE A 69 -30.28 6.93 2.95
CA PHE A 69 -29.51 7.18 1.75
C PHE A 69 -30.36 7.12 0.47
N SER A 70 -30.07 8.04 -0.46
CA SER A 70 -30.45 7.94 -1.86
C SER A 70 -29.17 7.72 -2.67
N LEU A 71 -28.99 6.52 -3.21
CA LEU A 71 -27.79 6.19 -3.97
C LEU A 71 -27.82 6.84 -5.35
N LEU A 72 -26.81 7.63 -5.70
CA LEU A 72 -26.62 8.26 -6.99
C LEU A 72 -25.78 7.39 -7.95
N GLY A 73 -24.90 6.54 -7.37
CA GLY A 73 -24.03 5.65 -8.12
C GLY A 73 -23.07 4.90 -7.20
N ILE A 74 -22.43 3.89 -7.76
CA ILE A 74 -21.52 3.02 -7.00
C ILE A 74 -20.17 2.96 -7.70
N GLY A 75 -19.08 3.11 -6.91
CA GLY A 75 -17.72 2.79 -7.31
C GLY A 75 -17.25 1.53 -6.59
N VAL A 76 -16.56 0.63 -7.28
CA VAL A 76 -16.05 -0.59 -6.66
C VAL A 76 -14.65 -0.92 -7.17
N SER A 77 -13.75 -1.33 -6.27
CA SER A 77 -12.48 -1.91 -6.67
C SER A 77 -12.72 -3.33 -7.21
N ALA A 78 -12.28 -3.57 -8.45
CA ALA A 78 -12.63 -4.78 -9.20
C ALA A 78 -11.43 -5.69 -9.45
N LYS A 79 -10.20 -5.20 -9.26
CA LYS A 79 -8.95 -5.91 -9.54
C LYS A 79 -7.78 -5.21 -8.86
N PRO A 80 -6.64 -5.91 -8.65
CA PRO A 80 -5.47 -5.31 -7.99
C PRO A 80 -4.88 -4.10 -8.73
N ARG A 81 -4.59 -4.25 -10.02
CA ARG A 81 -3.93 -3.22 -10.85
C ARG A 81 -4.75 -2.92 -12.10
N PRO A 82 -4.56 -1.74 -12.73
CA PRO A 82 -5.30 -1.36 -13.94
C PRO A 82 -4.76 -2.11 -15.18
N ARG A 83 -4.65 -3.44 -15.13
CA ARG A 83 -4.20 -4.34 -16.19
C ARG A 83 -5.27 -5.39 -16.47
N GLU A 84 -5.36 -5.88 -17.70
CA GLU A 84 -6.38 -6.86 -18.08
C GLU A 84 -6.20 -8.21 -17.42
N ASP A 85 -4.93 -8.64 -17.29
CA ASP A 85 -4.50 -9.88 -16.65
C ASP A 85 -4.50 -9.81 -15.11
N SER A 86 -4.85 -8.68 -14.52
CA SER A 86 -4.86 -8.49 -13.07
C SER A 86 -6.16 -9.04 -12.48
N TYR A 87 -6.07 -10.15 -11.77
CA TYR A 87 -7.19 -10.85 -11.15
C TYR A 87 -6.86 -11.34 -9.75
N MET A 88 -7.82 -11.23 -8.84
CA MET A 88 -7.74 -11.80 -7.49
C MET A 88 -9.17 -12.10 -6.99
N PRO A 89 -9.46 -13.32 -6.51
CA PRO A 89 -10.81 -13.74 -6.09
C PRO A 89 -11.48 -12.85 -5.04
N ALA A 90 -10.72 -12.28 -4.11
CA ALA A 90 -11.26 -11.41 -3.04
C ALA A 90 -12.14 -10.27 -3.58
N PHE A 91 -11.80 -9.71 -4.74
CA PHE A 91 -12.57 -8.61 -5.37
C PHE A 91 -13.97 -9.01 -5.80
N LEU A 92 -14.22 -10.31 -6.04
CA LEU A 92 -15.54 -10.80 -6.48
C LEU A 92 -16.64 -10.53 -5.45
N ALA A 93 -16.31 -10.48 -4.15
CA ALA A 93 -17.28 -10.14 -3.10
C ALA A 93 -17.86 -8.74 -3.32
N GLY A 94 -16.98 -7.74 -3.40
CA GLY A 94 -17.37 -6.34 -3.63
C GLY A 94 -18.06 -6.13 -4.97
N GLN A 95 -17.52 -6.74 -6.04
CA GLN A 95 -18.12 -6.65 -7.38
C GLN A 95 -19.55 -7.24 -7.42
N GLY A 96 -19.75 -8.43 -6.85
CA GLY A 96 -21.06 -9.07 -6.82
C GLY A 96 -22.06 -8.23 -6.04
N PHE A 97 -21.68 -7.74 -4.89
CA PHE A 97 -22.50 -6.88 -4.04
C PHE A 97 -22.86 -5.56 -4.75
N ALA A 98 -21.87 -4.87 -5.33
CA ALA A 98 -22.07 -3.63 -6.09
C ALA A 98 -22.99 -3.81 -7.29
N ARG A 99 -22.81 -4.88 -8.07
CA ARG A 99 -23.65 -5.20 -9.24
C ARG A 99 -25.11 -5.44 -8.85
N SER A 100 -25.34 -6.15 -7.73
CA SER A 100 -26.69 -6.43 -7.24
C SER A 100 -27.42 -5.15 -6.83
N LEU A 101 -26.73 -4.26 -6.09
CA LEU A 101 -27.30 -2.97 -5.70
C LEU A 101 -27.55 -2.06 -6.92
N ALA A 102 -26.56 -1.96 -7.83
CA ALA A 102 -26.71 -1.12 -9.03
C ALA A 102 -27.88 -1.57 -9.91
N ALA A 103 -28.07 -2.88 -10.08
CA ALA A 103 -29.20 -3.44 -10.82
C ALA A 103 -30.54 -3.18 -10.12
N LEU A 104 -30.62 -3.33 -8.80
CA LEU A 104 -31.86 -3.12 -8.03
C LEU A 104 -32.30 -1.67 -8.04
N TYR A 105 -31.36 -0.73 -7.88
CA TYR A 105 -31.65 0.70 -7.80
C TYR A 105 -31.59 1.42 -9.16
N HIS A 106 -31.23 0.70 -10.24
CA HIS A 106 -31.08 1.26 -11.59
C HIS A 106 -30.13 2.46 -11.64
N ILE A 107 -28.98 2.37 -10.94
CA ILE A 107 -27.98 3.41 -10.83
C ILE A 107 -26.66 3.00 -11.51
N PRO A 108 -25.82 3.98 -11.92
CA PRO A 108 -24.52 3.69 -12.52
C PRO A 108 -23.58 2.94 -11.60
N LEU A 109 -22.78 2.04 -12.19
CA LEU A 109 -21.71 1.29 -11.54
C LEU A 109 -20.40 1.52 -12.28
N TRP A 110 -19.39 2.02 -11.56
CA TRP A 110 -18.03 2.18 -12.07
C TRP A 110 -17.07 1.23 -11.38
N GLN A 111 -16.19 0.63 -12.16
CA GLN A 111 -15.18 -0.31 -11.69
C GLN A 111 -13.79 0.30 -11.88
N ILE A 112 -12.99 0.27 -10.82
CA ILE A 112 -11.59 0.70 -10.83
C ILE A 112 -10.71 -0.40 -10.28
N SER A 113 -9.39 -0.29 -10.44
CA SER A 113 -8.46 -1.14 -9.74
C SER A 113 -8.22 -0.64 -8.31
N HIS A 114 -7.74 -1.51 -7.44
CA HIS A 114 -7.35 -1.15 -6.09
C HIS A 114 -6.22 -0.09 -6.07
N GLN A 115 -5.28 -0.16 -7.01
CA GLN A 115 -4.24 0.86 -7.15
C GLN A 115 -4.82 2.23 -7.50
N GLU A 116 -5.83 2.28 -8.39
CA GLU A 116 -6.57 3.51 -8.69
C GLU A 116 -7.39 3.98 -7.49
N ASN A 117 -8.01 3.07 -6.74
CA ASN A 117 -8.71 3.40 -5.49
C ASN A 117 -7.77 4.10 -4.49
N HIS A 118 -6.54 3.59 -4.30
CA HIS A 118 -5.56 4.26 -3.44
C HIS A 118 -5.18 5.66 -3.93
N LEU A 119 -4.99 5.85 -5.25
CA LEU A 119 -4.72 7.17 -5.82
C LEU A 119 -5.86 8.14 -5.52
N GLU A 120 -7.10 7.74 -5.84
CA GLU A 120 -8.28 8.56 -5.67
C GLU A 120 -8.56 8.92 -4.21
N ALA A 121 -8.42 7.94 -3.30
CA ALA A 121 -8.56 8.17 -1.85
C ALA A 121 -7.50 9.13 -1.32
N ALA A 122 -6.25 8.96 -1.78
CA ALA A 122 -5.14 9.80 -1.36
C ALA A 122 -5.29 11.23 -1.89
N MET A 123 -5.67 11.43 -3.15
CA MET A 123 -5.94 12.75 -3.73
C MET A 123 -7.09 13.46 -3.03
N TRP A 124 -8.20 12.75 -2.80
CA TRP A 124 -9.35 13.30 -2.10
C TRP A 124 -8.98 13.74 -0.68
N SER A 125 -8.31 12.87 0.08
CA SER A 125 -7.96 13.14 1.48
C SER A 125 -6.87 14.20 1.64
N ALA A 126 -5.85 14.22 0.75
CA ALA A 126 -4.78 15.21 0.75
C ALA A 126 -5.20 16.57 0.15
N LYS A 127 -6.38 16.64 -0.49
CA LYS A 127 -6.84 17.81 -1.28
C LYS A 127 -5.81 18.23 -2.33
N GLY A 128 -5.27 17.24 -3.04
CA GLY A 128 -4.24 17.45 -4.08
C GLY A 128 -3.43 16.17 -4.34
N PRO A 129 -2.44 16.20 -5.25
CA PRO A 129 -1.97 17.34 -6.06
C PRO A 129 -2.96 17.83 -7.12
N GLU A 130 -2.95 19.14 -7.41
CA GLU A 130 -3.72 19.72 -8.53
C GLU A 130 -2.88 19.81 -9.82
N ALA A 131 -1.61 19.43 -9.76
CA ALA A 131 -0.67 19.50 -10.87
C ALA A 131 -1.10 18.59 -12.02
N ASP A 132 -0.84 19.02 -13.27
CA ASP A 132 -1.12 18.19 -14.46
C ASP A 132 -0.24 16.94 -14.52
N ARG A 133 0.86 16.92 -13.77
CA ARG A 133 1.79 15.79 -13.66
C ARG A 133 2.35 15.74 -12.24
N PHE A 134 2.32 14.55 -11.64
CA PHE A 134 2.92 14.30 -10.33
C PHE A 134 3.35 12.84 -10.18
N LEU A 135 4.19 12.59 -9.18
CA LEU A 135 4.61 11.24 -8.80
C LEU A 135 3.62 10.66 -7.78
N PHE A 136 3.32 9.37 -7.89
CA PHE A 136 2.51 8.65 -6.92
C PHE A 136 3.28 7.43 -6.42
N LEU A 137 3.73 7.46 -5.16
CA LEU A 137 4.36 6.32 -4.49
C LEU A 137 3.27 5.53 -3.73
N HIS A 138 3.06 4.29 -4.14
CA HIS A 138 2.20 3.34 -3.44
C HIS A 138 3.05 2.29 -2.75
N ALA A 139 3.13 2.32 -1.40
CA ALA A 139 3.93 1.42 -0.58
C ALA A 139 3.08 0.69 0.46
N SER A 140 2.86 -0.61 0.23
CA SER A 140 2.00 -1.48 1.05
C SER A 140 2.62 -2.88 1.26
N GLY A 141 1.87 -3.79 1.86
CA GLY A 141 2.25 -5.21 1.99
C GLY A 141 2.37 -5.95 0.67
N GLY A 142 1.58 -5.60 -0.33
CA GLY A 142 1.54 -6.25 -1.64
C GLY A 142 2.08 -5.43 -2.79
N THR A 143 2.51 -4.19 -2.54
CA THR A 143 2.89 -3.25 -3.61
C THR A 143 3.98 -2.31 -3.13
N THR A 144 4.95 -2.04 -3.99
CA THR A 144 5.91 -0.94 -3.84
C THR A 144 6.21 -0.43 -5.24
N ASP A 145 5.35 0.48 -5.70
CA ASP A 145 5.37 1.02 -7.05
C ASP A 145 5.47 2.54 -7.01
N LEU A 146 6.28 3.11 -7.89
CA LEU A 146 6.31 4.52 -8.20
C LEU A 146 5.67 4.75 -9.56
N LEU A 147 4.62 5.54 -9.59
CA LEU A 147 3.84 5.83 -10.76
C LEU A 147 3.99 7.30 -11.15
N LEU A 148 3.96 7.58 -12.44
CA LEU A 148 3.76 8.91 -12.97
C LEU A 148 2.27 9.07 -13.29
N ALA A 149 1.61 10.00 -12.62
CA ALA A 149 0.26 10.42 -12.91
C ALA A 149 0.32 11.63 -13.86
N GLU A 150 -0.33 11.53 -15.03
CA GLU A 150 -0.41 12.61 -16.02
C GLU A 150 -1.88 12.89 -16.32
N LYS A 151 -2.30 14.16 -16.18
CA LYS A 151 -3.67 14.59 -16.47
C LYS A 151 -3.98 14.40 -17.94
N MET A 152 -5.15 13.86 -18.23
CA MET A 152 -5.61 13.68 -19.60
C MET A 152 -5.97 15.05 -20.19
N ALA A 153 -5.36 15.41 -21.30
CA ALA A 153 -5.82 16.54 -22.11
C ALA A 153 -7.23 16.22 -22.61
N GLY A 154 -8.21 17.09 -22.32
CA GLY A 154 -9.63 16.90 -22.47
C GLY A 154 -10.06 16.08 -23.70
N VAL A 155 -10.31 14.80 -23.47
CA VAL A 155 -11.07 13.95 -24.39
C VAL A 155 -12.50 14.00 -23.91
N ALA A 156 -13.38 14.59 -24.74
CA ALA A 156 -14.81 14.45 -24.56
C ALA A 156 -15.14 12.97 -24.36
N ALA A 157 -15.95 12.69 -23.35
CA ALA A 157 -16.33 11.35 -22.92
C ALA A 157 -16.67 10.45 -24.12
N GLU A 158 -15.76 9.55 -24.49
CA GLU A 158 -16.13 8.43 -25.36
C GLU A 158 -17.04 7.52 -24.55
N LYS A 159 -18.27 7.38 -25.07
CA LYS A 159 -19.29 6.50 -24.51
C LYS A 159 -18.75 5.08 -24.47
N ASN A 160 -18.46 4.58 -23.27
CA ASN A 160 -18.33 3.14 -23.05
C ASN A 160 -19.72 2.52 -23.10
N VAL A 161 -20.20 2.26 -24.31
CA VAL A 161 -21.33 1.38 -24.53
C VAL A 161 -20.84 -0.04 -24.36
N ASN A 162 -21.45 -0.75 -23.41
CA ASN A 162 -21.32 -2.20 -23.28
C ASN A 162 -21.87 -2.84 -24.59
N GLU A 163 -20.99 -3.19 -25.49
CA GLU A 163 -21.32 -4.14 -26.54
C GLU A 163 -20.70 -5.49 -26.22
N ALA A 164 -21.58 -6.45 -26.08
CA ALA A 164 -21.25 -7.86 -25.92
C ALA A 164 -20.49 -8.36 -27.17
N ALA A 165 -19.52 -9.19 -26.91
CA ALA A 165 -18.64 -9.84 -27.84
C ALA A 165 -19.35 -10.49 -29.02
N THR A 166 -18.86 -10.21 -30.20
CA THR A 166 -18.81 -11.19 -31.29
C THR A 166 -17.40 -11.22 -31.89
N THR A 167 -16.92 -12.43 -31.91
CA THR A 167 -15.64 -12.87 -32.45
C THR A 167 -15.43 -12.52 -33.90
N GLU A 168 -14.21 -12.04 -34.25
CA GLU A 168 -13.52 -12.52 -35.45
C GLU A 168 -12.01 -12.34 -35.36
N LYS A 169 -11.30 -13.44 -35.58
CA LYS A 169 -9.85 -13.54 -35.69
C LYS A 169 -9.36 -12.92 -36.99
N LYS A 170 -8.34 -12.09 -36.97
CA LYS A 170 -7.33 -12.01 -38.04
C LYS A 170 -5.94 -11.72 -37.50
N SER A 171 -5.03 -12.42 -38.09
CA SER A 171 -3.61 -12.62 -37.80
C SER A 171 -2.69 -11.44 -38.11
N GLY A 172 -1.67 -11.25 -37.28
CA GLY A 172 -0.31 -10.90 -37.70
C GLY A 172 0.00 -9.43 -37.79
N GLU A 173 0.70 -8.96 -36.78
CA GLU A 173 1.95 -8.18 -36.97
C GLU A 173 2.55 -7.86 -35.59
N VAL A 174 3.86 -8.10 -35.50
CA VAL A 174 4.67 -7.81 -34.30
C VAL A 174 4.85 -6.31 -34.19
N ALA A 175 4.17 -5.67 -33.27
CA ALA A 175 4.40 -4.28 -32.90
C ALA A 175 5.01 -4.18 -31.50
N ALA A 176 6.11 -3.45 -31.43
CA ALA A 176 6.90 -3.18 -30.25
C ALA A 176 6.04 -2.71 -29.05
N ALA A 177 6.41 -3.19 -27.86
CA ALA A 177 5.75 -2.95 -26.60
C ALA A 177 5.56 -1.46 -26.29
N THR A 178 4.39 -0.93 -26.62
CA THR A 178 3.86 0.29 -26.02
C THR A 178 3.32 -0.10 -24.64
N LYS A 179 4.08 0.23 -23.57
CA LYS A 179 3.64 0.07 -22.18
C LYS A 179 2.29 0.78 -22.03
N ASN A 180 1.27 0.02 -21.69
CA ASN A 180 -0.13 0.42 -21.62
C ASN A 180 -0.34 1.68 -20.74
N LYS A 181 -0.77 2.79 -21.35
CA LYS A 181 -1.36 3.93 -20.64
C LYS A 181 -2.77 3.52 -20.22
N LYS A 182 -3.07 3.56 -18.93
CA LYS A 182 -4.42 3.32 -18.40
C LYS A 182 -4.89 4.49 -17.54
N VAL A 183 -6.19 4.70 -17.52
CA VAL A 183 -6.87 5.91 -17.05
C VAL A 183 -7.41 5.71 -15.65
N ALA A 184 -6.91 6.45 -14.67
CA ALA A 184 -7.53 6.63 -13.38
C ALA A 184 -8.21 8.02 -13.38
N GLY A 185 -9.52 8.07 -13.52
CA GLY A 185 -10.25 9.32 -13.54
C GLY A 185 -9.75 10.29 -14.61
N ASN A 186 -9.17 11.41 -14.17
CA ASN A 186 -8.58 12.42 -15.06
C ASN A 186 -7.07 12.22 -15.30
N TYR A 187 -6.46 11.16 -14.75
CA TYR A 187 -5.04 10.89 -14.88
C TYR A 187 -4.76 9.54 -15.50
N THR A 188 -3.78 9.50 -16.39
CA THR A 188 -3.16 8.24 -16.83
C THR A 188 -2.07 7.88 -15.87
N LEU A 189 -1.99 6.59 -15.47
CA LEU A 189 -0.95 6.07 -14.61
C LEU A 189 0.08 5.30 -15.43
N LYS A 190 1.35 5.66 -15.28
CA LYS A 190 2.48 4.96 -15.88
C LYS A 190 3.40 4.46 -14.77
N GLU A 191 3.62 3.17 -14.66
CA GLU A 191 4.64 2.62 -13.77
C GLU A 191 6.02 3.04 -14.27
N ILE A 192 6.78 3.73 -13.41
CA ILE A 192 8.12 4.26 -13.69
C ILE A 192 9.19 3.70 -12.76
N GLY A 193 8.78 2.95 -11.75
CA GLY A 193 9.66 2.26 -10.81
C GLY A 193 8.88 1.32 -9.92
N CYS A 194 9.53 0.26 -9.46
CA CYS A 194 8.92 -0.74 -8.57
C CYS A 194 9.97 -1.45 -7.72
N SER A 195 9.51 -2.26 -6.78
CA SER A 195 10.40 -3.24 -6.15
C SER A 195 10.59 -4.45 -7.05
N LEU A 196 11.86 -4.85 -7.21
CA LEU A 196 12.25 -5.98 -8.06
C LEU A 196 12.03 -7.34 -7.38
N ASP A 197 11.83 -7.35 -6.06
CA ASP A 197 11.77 -8.59 -5.28
C ASP A 197 10.73 -8.52 -4.15
N LEU A 198 11.11 -8.04 -2.99
CA LEU A 198 10.29 -7.96 -1.79
C LEU A 198 9.60 -6.59 -1.70
N HIS A 199 8.31 -6.56 -1.37
CA HIS A 199 7.63 -5.29 -1.13
C HIS A 199 7.96 -4.71 0.24
N ALA A 200 7.88 -3.38 0.36
CA ALA A 200 8.23 -2.66 1.58
C ALA A 200 7.49 -3.16 2.83
N GLY A 201 6.19 -3.42 2.72
CA GLY A 201 5.41 -3.96 3.84
C GLY A 201 5.80 -5.39 4.21
N GLN A 202 6.17 -6.23 3.23
CA GLN A 202 6.70 -7.56 3.52
C GLN A 202 8.05 -7.50 4.25
N PHE A 203 8.89 -6.51 3.95
CA PHE A 203 10.12 -6.28 4.71
C PHE A 203 9.80 -5.94 6.17
N VAL A 204 8.86 -5.01 6.40
CA VAL A 204 8.37 -4.65 7.74
C VAL A 204 7.84 -5.87 8.48
N ASP A 205 6.97 -6.66 7.84
CA ASP A 205 6.33 -7.82 8.46
C ASP A 205 7.32 -8.93 8.79
N ARG A 206 8.26 -9.25 7.89
CA ARG A 206 9.27 -10.28 8.12
C ARG A 206 10.18 -9.94 9.30
N VAL A 207 10.64 -8.69 9.36
CA VAL A 207 11.49 -8.24 10.49
C VAL A 207 10.67 -8.16 11.77
N GLY A 208 9.45 -7.62 11.72
CA GLY A 208 8.58 -7.53 12.89
C GLY A 208 8.27 -8.91 13.49
N VAL A 209 7.91 -9.89 12.67
CA VAL A 209 7.68 -11.27 13.14
C VAL A 209 8.95 -11.89 13.72
N ALA A 210 10.12 -11.65 13.11
CA ALA A 210 11.40 -12.13 13.64
C ALA A 210 11.76 -11.48 14.98
N LEU A 211 11.29 -10.26 15.25
CA LEU A 211 11.39 -9.58 16.56
C LEU A 211 10.28 -9.99 17.55
N GLY A 212 9.44 -10.98 17.22
CA GLY A 212 8.35 -11.47 18.07
C GLY A 212 7.06 -10.65 18.02
N LEU A 213 6.93 -9.72 17.07
CA LEU A 213 5.70 -8.92 16.89
C LEU A 213 4.63 -9.71 16.13
N GLY A 214 3.36 -9.37 16.38
CA GLY A 214 2.23 -9.97 15.66
C GLY A 214 2.12 -9.50 14.19
N PHE A 215 1.51 -10.33 13.34
CA PHE A 215 1.20 -9.97 11.95
C PHE A 215 -0.20 -9.33 11.83
N PRO A 216 -0.37 -8.22 11.05
CA PRO A 216 0.67 -7.43 10.37
C PRO A 216 1.49 -6.60 11.36
N ALA A 217 2.81 -6.55 11.16
CA ALA A 217 3.75 -6.01 12.15
C ALA A 217 3.93 -4.47 12.09
N GLY A 218 3.44 -3.81 11.05
CA GLY A 218 3.71 -2.38 10.81
C GLY A 218 3.48 -1.46 12.01
N PRO A 219 2.28 -1.41 12.61
CA PRO A 219 2.01 -0.54 13.76
C PRO A 219 2.84 -0.89 14.99
N ALA A 220 3.02 -2.19 15.27
CA ALA A 220 3.82 -2.64 16.42
C ALA A 220 5.32 -2.33 16.22
N LEU A 221 5.83 -2.47 15.00
CA LEU A 221 7.22 -2.11 14.67
C LEU A 221 7.43 -0.60 14.78
N GLU A 222 6.46 0.23 14.40
CA GLU A 222 6.52 1.68 14.58
C GLU A 222 6.60 2.07 16.06
N GLN A 223 5.77 1.45 16.91
CA GLN A 223 5.80 1.67 18.35
C GLN A 223 7.12 1.23 18.99
N LEU A 224 7.65 0.07 18.58
CA LEU A 224 8.95 -0.42 19.05
C LEU A 224 10.07 0.51 18.61
N ALA A 225 10.09 0.95 17.37
CA ALA A 225 11.07 1.88 16.83
C ALA A 225 11.09 3.22 17.56
N ALA A 226 9.96 3.70 18.10
CA ALA A 226 9.90 4.94 18.86
C ALA A 226 10.76 4.92 20.15
N GLN A 227 11.17 3.73 20.61
CA GLN A 227 12.03 3.54 21.79
C GLN A 227 13.52 3.45 21.45
N HIS A 228 13.92 3.71 20.21
CA HIS A 228 15.31 3.62 19.78
C HIS A 228 16.21 4.65 20.50
N THR A 229 17.45 4.26 20.75
CA THR A 229 18.51 5.13 21.27
C THR A 229 19.48 5.56 20.17
N GLU A 230 19.58 4.75 19.12
CA GLU A 230 20.36 5.03 17.92
C GLU A 230 19.67 4.45 16.68
N ILE A 231 19.95 5.01 15.50
CA ILE A 231 19.41 4.51 14.23
C ILE A 231 20.46 3.61 13.57
N LEU A 232 20.12 2.34 13.39
CA LEU A 232 20.94 1.43 12.61
C LEU A 232 20.80 1.74 11.13
N GLU A 233 21.88 2.16 10.48
CA GLU A 233 21.90 2.38 9.03
C GLU A 233 21.85 1.04 8.27
N ILE A 234 20.69 0.74 7.70
CA ILE A 234 20.48 -0.46 6.86
C ILE A 234 20.88 -0.15 5.42
N PRO A 235 21.53 -1.07 4.69
CA PRO A 235 21.85 -0.88 3.30
C PRO A 235 20.64 -0.53 2.45
N VAL A 236 20.78 0.45 1.58
CA VAL A 236 19.74 0.91 0.65
C VAL A 236 20.13 0.52 -0.77
N SER A 237 19.27 -0.25 -1.43
CA SER A 237 19.48 -0.71 -2.81
C SER A 237 18.49 -0.04 -3.76
N VAL A 238 18.93 1.01 -4.43
CA VAL A 238 18.16 1.77 -5.41
C VAL A 238 18.97 1.94 -6.69
N HIS A 239 18.42 1.45 -7.79
CA HIS A 239 18.96 1.67 -9.13
C HIS A 239 17.95 2.45 -9.97
N LYS A 240 18.27 3.74 -10.25
CA LYS A 240 17.31 4.69 -10.85
C LYS A 240 16.02 4.76 -9.98
N THR A 241 14.92 4.21 -10.49
CA THR A 241 13.61 4.17 -9.83
C THR A 241 13.21 2.76 -9.38
N GLU A 242 14.06 1.76 -9.61
CA GLU A 242 13.87 0.39 -9.14
C GLU A 242 14.56 0.18 -7.80
N VAL A 243 13.95 -0.61 -6.92
CA VAL A 243 14.44 -0.88 -5.57
C VAL A 243 14.48 -2.37 -5.27
N SER A 244 15.34 -2.79 -4.34
CA SER A 244 15.40 -4.16 -3.82
C SER A 244 15.43 -4.13 -2.30
N PHE A 245 14.57 -4.91 -1.67
CA PHE A 245 14.50 -5.06 -0.22
C PHE A 245 14.98 -6.42 0.28
N SER A 246 15.20 -7.41 -0.59
CA SER A 246 15.63 -8.76 -0.19
C SER A 246 16.99 -8.76 0.49
N GLY A 247 17.97 -8.02 -0.06
CA GLY A 247 19.28 -7.88 0.55
C GLY A 247 19.24 -7.23 1.93
N PRO A 248 18.67 -6.02 2.06
CA PRO A 248 18.45 -5.37 3.36
C PRO A 248 17.72 -6.25 4.37
N CYS A 249 16.62 -6.91 3.96
CA CYS A 249 15.84 -7.81 4.80
C CYS A 249 16.69 -8.98 5.31
N THR A 250 17.41 -9.67 4.42
CA THR A 250 18.27 -10.78 4.79
C THR A 250 19.38 -10.36 5.77
N LYS A 251 19.97 -9.17 5.59
CA LYS A 251 20.96 -8.64 6.52
C LYS A 251 20.36 -8.48 7.91
N VAL A 252 19.20 -7.83 8.01
CA VAL A 252 18.54 -7.59 9.31
C VAL A 252 18.13 -8.91 9.98
N LEU A 253 17.55 -9.86 9.23
CA LEU A 253 17.17 -11.16 9.78
C LEU A 253 18.37 -11.94 10.32
N ARG A 254 19.50 -11.93 9.62
CA ARG A 254 20.74 -12.55 10.12
C ARG A 254 21.27 -11.89 11.40
N MET A 255 21.14 -10.56 11.53
CA MET A 255 21.52 -9.86 12.77
C MET A 255 20.64 -10.31 13.95
N ILE A 256 19.34 -10.51 13.71
CA ILE A 256 18.40 -11.01 14.72
C ILE A 256 18.75 -12.46 15.11
N GLU A 257 18.94 -13.35 14.12
CA GLU A 257 19.29 -14.77 14.33
C GLU A 257 20.61 -14.97 15.09
N GLN A 258 21.59 -14.12 14.84
CA GLN A 258 22.91 -14.18 15.51
C GLN A 258 22.88 -13.66 16.95
N GLY A 259 21.72 -13.27 17.47
CA GLY A 259 21.61 -12.73 18.83
C GLY A 259 22.33 -11.40 19.01
N ASN A 260 22.61 -10.67 17.93
CA ASN A 260 23.27 -9.36 17.97
C ASN A 260 22.32 -8.25 18.46
N PHE A 261 21.34 -8.60 19.28
CA PHE A 261 20.46 -7.66 19.99
C PHE A 261 20.46 -8.00 21.48
N ALA A 262 20.51 -6.97 22.32
CA ALA A 262 20.30 -7.10 23.74
C ALA A 262 18.80 -7.35 23.98
N GLY A 263 18.40 -8.60 24.03
CA GLY A 263 17.08 -9.02 24.49
C GLY A 263 17.23 -9.61 25.88
N GLU A 264 16.24 -9.40 26.73
CA GLU A 264 16.13 -9.77 28.14
C GLU A 264 16.95 -11.00 28.54
N GLU A 265 17.71 -10.87 29.62
CA GLU A 265 18.39 -11.99 30.31
C GLU A 265 17.39 -13.13 30.49
N LYS A 266 17.50 -14.16 29.68
CA LYS A 266 16.97 -15.46 30.05
C LYS A 266 17.92 -16.02 31.10
N ASP A 267 17.50 -15.91 32.36
CA ASP A 267 18.02 -16.67 33.46
C ASP A 267 17.99 -18.17 33.06
N SER A 268 19.10 -18.67 32.62
CA SER A 268 19.34 -20.10 32.47
C SER A 268 20.79 -20.38 32.84
N ASP A 269 20.97 -20.58 34.15
CA ASP A 269 22.06 -21.39 34.69
C ASP A 269 22.11 -22.73 33.96
N ILE A 270 23.00 -22.86 32.99
CA ILE A 270 23.54 -24.16 32.59
C ILE A 270 25.05 -24.03 32.58
N THR A 271 25.62 -24.26 33.75
CA THR A 271 27.02 -24.60 33.93
C THR A 271 27.28 -25.93 33.26
N GLN A 272 27.80 -25.96 32.03
CA GLN A 272 28.47 -27.14 31.49
C GLN A 272 29.97 -26.94 31.55
N VAL A 273 30.53 -27.57 32.58
CA VAL A 273 31.92 -27.89 32.73
C VAL A 273 32.36 -28.77 31.56
N ILE A 274 33.28 -28.29 30.72
CA ILE A 274 34.11 -29.18 29.87
C ILE A 274 35.55 -28.94 30.23
N ALA A 275 36.14 -30.06 30.70
CA ALA A 275 37.50 -30.14 31.16
C ALA A 275 38.54 -29.97 30.03
N THR A 276 39.56 -29.24 30.41
CA THR A 276 40.99 -29.27 30.05
C THR A 276 41.48 -30.29 29.02
N THR A 277 42.18 -29.80 27.98
CA THR A 277 43.46 -30.36 27.56
C THR A 277 44.38 -29.21 27.13
N GLU A 278 45.55 -29.19 27.73
CA GLU A 278 46.66 -28.27 27.49
C GLU A 278 47.39 -28.49 26.20
N GLN A 279 48.07 -27.40 25.75
CA GLN A 279 49.23 -27.32 24.87
C GLN A 279 48.92 -27.03 23.40
N ALA A 280 49.04 -25.74 23.03
CA ALA A 280 50.12 -25.29 22.10
C ALA A 280 50.04 -23.76 21.95
N ALA A 281 51.10 -23.07 22.30
CA ALA A 281 51.30 -21.64 22.08
C ALA A 281 51.42 -21.34 20.61
N ALA A 282 50.52 -20.52 20.07
CA ALA A 282 50.72 -19.71 18.89
C ALA A 282 50.01 -18.39 19.10
N THR A 283 50.79 -17.31 19.12
CA THR A 283 50.31 -15.93 19.26
C THR A 283 49.48 -15.54 18.05
N VAL A 284 48.17 -15.73 18.17
CA VAL A 284 47.21 -15.11 17.27
C VAL A 284 46.75 -13.84 17.95
N GLN A 285 47.12 -12.68 17.41
CA GLN A 285 46.51 -11.42 17.78
C GLN A 285 45.03 -11.53 17.41
N THR A 286 44.21 -11.88 18.38
CA THR A 286 42.76 -11.78 18.32
C THR A 286 42.41 -10.29 18.25
N ALA A 287 42.17 -9.80 17.06
CA ALA A 287 41.41 -8.58 16.88
C ALA A 287 40.04 -8.83 17.54
N THR A 288 39.86 -8.22 18.71
CA THR A 288 38.55 -8.20 19.38
C THR A 288 37.59 -7.45 18.48
N VAL A 289 36.86 -8.19 17.62
CA VAL A 289 35.69 -7.66 16.93
C VAL A 289 34.67 -7.44 18.03
N THR A 290 34.56 -6.21 18.50
CA THR A 290 33.44 -5.77 19.34
C THR A 290 32.17 -6.05 18.58
N GLN A 291 31.47 -7.13 18.92
CA GLN A 291 30.15 -7.40 18.38
C GLN A 291 29.23 -6.27 18.87
N GLN A 292 28.84 -5.41 17.94
CA GLN A 292 27.89 -4.34 18.23
C GLN A 292 26.51 -4.97 18.45
N HIS A 293 26.01 -4.96 19.69
CA HIS A 293 24.68 -5.42 20.06
C HIS A 293 23.68 -4.27 19.85
N TYR A 294 22.71 -4.46 18.95
CA TYR A 294 21.63 -3.51 18.75
C TYR A 294 20.39 -3.95 19.50
N SER A 295 19.65 -3.02 20.11
CA SER A 295 18.34 -3.33 20.68
C SER A 295 17.32 -3.63 19.56
N ALA A 296 16.25 -4.35 19.90
CA ALA A 296 15.14 -4.58 18.98
C ALA A 296 14.53 -3.24 18.46
N ALA A 297 14.51 -2.22 19.33
CA ALA A 297 14.06 -0.87 18.97
C ALA A 297 14.98 -0.20 17.94
N ASN A 298 16.32 -0.35 18.09
CA ASN A 298 17.30 0.19 17.15
C ASN A 298 17.20 -0.49 15.78
N ILE A 299 16.95 -1.82 15.74
CA ILE A 299 16.69 -2.57 14.52
C ILE A 299 15.40 -2.08 13.85
N ALA A 300 14.31 -1.92 14.62
CA ALA A 300 13.04 -1.42 14.11
C ALA A 300 13.17 0.01 13.53
N ALA A 301 13.89 0.90 14.21
CA ALA A 301 14.19 2.24 13.72
C ALA A 301 15.04 2.22 12.45
N GLY A 302 16.02 1.29 12.38
CA GLY A 302 16.83 1.09 11.18
C GLY A 302 16.02 0.65 9.97
N VAL A 303 15.01 -0.23 10.15
CA VAL A 303 14.10 -0.64 9.08
C VAL A 303 13.32 0.59 8.54
N GLN A 304 12.77 1.42 9.44
CA GLN A 304 12.06 2.64 9.04
C GLN A 304 12.99 3.62 8.30
N TRP A 305 14.22 3.80 8.80
CA TRP A 305 15.22 4.65 8.15
C TRP A 305 15.56 4.13 6.75
N GLY A 306 15.82 2.83 6.60
CA GLY A 306 16.16 2.22 5.32
C GLY A 306 15.04 2.34 4.29
N LEU A 307 13.77 2.18 4.72
CA LEU A 307 12.59 2.39 3.89
C LEU A 307 12.47 3.85 3.44
N ALA A 308 12.54 4.79 4.38
CA ALA A 308 12.44 6.21 4.07
C ALA A 308 13.54 6.68 3.13
N GLU A 309 14.79 6.25 3.36
CA GLU A 309 15.94 6.57 2.52
C GLU A 309 15.80 5.97 1.12
N THR A 310 15.28 4.75 1.02
CA THR A 310 14.95 4.10 -0.27
C THR A 310 13.93 4.93 -1.05
N PHE A 311 12.83 5.31 -0.41
CA PHE A 311 11.78 6.11 -1.05
C PHE A 311 12.27 7.50 -1.45
N VAL A 312 13.04 8.17 -0.60
CA VAL A 312 13.65 9.47 -0.92
C VAL A 312 14.53 9.38 -2.17
N ARG A 313 15.40 8.37 -2.28
CA ARG A 313 16.26 8.18 -3.45
C ARG A 313 15.45 7.88 -4.71
N MET A 314 14.48 7.00 -4.61
CA MET A 314 13.57 6.62 -5.70
C MET A 314 12.81 7.85 -6.24
N ILE A 315 12.18 8.62 -5.34
CA ILE A 315 11.42 9.83 -5.67
C ILE A 315 12.32 10.90 -6.29
N ARG A 316 13.50 11.16 -5.70
CA ARG A 316 14.45 12.17 -6.24
C ARG A 316 14.91 11.83 -7.67
N ASN A 317 15.20 10.57 -7.93
CA ASN A 317 15.61 10.12 -9.25
C ASN A 317 14.49 10.33 -10.27
N ALA A 318 13.25 9.93 -9.91
CA ALA A 318 12.07 10.13 -10.77
C ALA A 318 11.75 11.63 -10.95
N ALA A 319 11.80 12.43 -9.89
CA ALA A 319 11.52 13.86 -9.95
C ALA A 319 12.44 14.56 -10.95
N LYS A 320 13.74 14.20 -10.95
CA LYS A 320 14.71 14.72 -11.91
C LYS A 320 14.43 14.22 -13.34
N GLU A 321 14.14 12.94 -13.51
CA GLU A 321 13.94 12.32 -14.84
C GLU A 321 12.66 12.82 -15.51
N TYR A 322 11.57 12.95 -14.74
CA TYR A 322 10.25 13.32 -15.24
C TYR A 322 9.88 14.79 -15.02
N ASN A 323 10.80 15.59 -14.49
CA ASN A 323 10.58 17.01 -14.15
C ASN A 323 9.29 17.23 -13.35
N CYS A 324 9.16 16.49 -12.23
CA CYS A 324 8.01 16.54 -11.33
C CYS A 324 8.45 17.02 -9.95
N ASN A 325 7.76 18.03 -9.41
CA ASN A 325 8.04 18.58 -8.08
C ASN A 325 6.95 18.25 -7.04
N ASP A 326 5.97 17.44 -7.40
CA ASP A 326 4.92 16.96 -6.53
C ASP A 326 4.96 15.45 -6.43
N VAL A 327 4.85 14.91 -5.22
CA VAL A 327 4.70 13.47 -4.96
C VAL A 327 3.58 13.24 -3.97
N LEU A 328 2.66 12.33 -4.32
CA LEU A 328 1.62 11.80 -3.45
C LEU A 328 2.06 10.45 -2.89
N LEU A 329 1.93 10.23 -1.58
CA LEU A 329 2.26 8.96 -0.93
C LEU A 329 1.00 8.27 -0.44
N ALA A 330 0.85 6.96 -0.70
CA ALA A 330 -0.20 6.14 -0.14
C ALA A 330 0.26 4.70 0.12
N GLY A 331 -0.57 3.93 0.82
CA GLY A 331 -0.30 2.57 1.25
C GLY A 331 0.03 2.47 2.75
N GLY A 332 -0.09 1.27 3.30
CA GLY A 332 0.09 1.03 4.72
C GLY A 332 1.49 1.39 5.24
N VAL A 333 2.55 1.17 4.47
CA VAL A 333 3.92 1.58 4.85
C VAL A 333 4.06 3.10 4.82
N ALA A 334 3.45 3.76 3.83
CA ALA A 334 3.43 5.21 3.73
C ALA A 334 2.56 5.89 4.80
N SER A 335 1.82 5.16 5.64
CA SER A 335 1.09 5.71 6.79
C SER A 335 1.98 5.91 8.03
N ASN A 336 3.15 5.26 8.09
CA ASN A 336 4.09 5.39 9.19
C ASN A 336 4.56 6.84 9.36
N GLN A 337 4.31 7.42 10.52
CA GLN A 337 4.54 8.86 10.76
C GLN A 337 6.02 9.23 10.72
N TRP A 338 6.89 8.39 11.24
CA TRP A 338 8.32 8.64 11.25
C TRP A 338 8.89 8.63 9.81
N ILE A 339 8.48 7.65 8.99
CA ILE A 339 8.85 7.56 7.57
C ILE A 339 8.37 8.81 6.82
N ARG A 340 7.11 9.24 7.02
CA ARG A 340 6.54 10.47 6.42
C ARG A 340 7.39 11.69 6.74
N ASN A 341 7.70 11.89 8.01
CA ASN A 341 8.46 13.06 8.47
C ASN A 341 9.86 13.12 7.83
N LEU A 342 10.56 11.98 7.78
CA LEU A 342 11.89 11.92 7.17
C LEU A 342 11.84 12.16 5.65
N ILE A 343 10.83 11.63 4.96
CA ILE A 343 10.63 11.88 3.51
C ILE A 343 10.37 13.36 3.27
N ILE A 344 9.46 14.00 4.03
CA ILE A 344 9.15 15.43 3.91
C ILE A 344 10.42 16.25 4.09
N GLU A 345 11.16 16.02 5.19
CA GLU A 345 12.38 16.78 5.49
C GLU A 345 13.42 16.71 4.37
N LYS A 346 13.68 15.49 3.87
CA LYS A 346 14.71 15.27 2.86
C LYS A 346 14.31 15.77 1.48
N LEU A 347 13.03 15.64 1.10
CA LEU A 347 12.51 16.10 -0.19
C LEU A 347 12.31 17.62 -0.23
N ALA A 348 11.96 18.26 0.89
CA ALA A 348 11.86 19.73 0.98
C ALA A 348 13.19 20.41 0.60
N LYS A 349 14.34 19.83 0.99
CA LYS A 349 15.69 20.31 0.61
C LYS A 349 15.93 20.30 -0.91
N ARG A 350 15.06 19.63 -1.67
CA ARG A 350 15.09 19.50 -3.13
C ARG A 350 13.91 20.16 -3.83
N GLN A 351 13.11 20.95 -3.09
CA GLN A 351 11.92 21.61 -3.60
C GLN A 351 10.87 20.65 -4.17
N ILE A 352 10.83 19.42 -3.64
CA ILE A 352 9.80 18.43 -3.97
C ILE A 352 8.74 18.47 -2.87
N ARG A 353 7.51 18.79 -3.24
CA ARG A 353 6.37 18.88 -2.35
C ARG A 353 5.75 17.50 -2.14
N VAL A 354 5.57 17.13 -0.89
CA VAL A 354 4.98 15.83 -0.49
C VAL A 354 3.52 16.05 -0.12
N TRP A 355 2.63 15.30 -0.75
CA TRP A 355 1.19 15.26 -0.46
C TRP A 355 0.88 13.97 0.29
N LEU A 356 0.15 14.09 1.39
CA LEU A 356 -0.15 12.99 2.29
C LEU A 356 -1.65 12.96 2.58
N PRO A 357 -2.31 11.82 2.40
CA PRO A 357 -3.66 11.62 2.93
C PRO A 357 -3.62 11.56 4.46
N GLU A 358 -4.77 11.75 5.08
CA GLU A 358 -4.94 11.36 6.48
C GLU A 358 -4.56 9.89 6.65
N ASN A 359 -3.95 9.53 7.79
CA ASN A 359 -3.43 8.16 8.01
C ASN A 359 -4.48 7.08 7.76
N ARG A 360 -5.74 7.33 8.15
CA ARG A 360 -6.85 6.39 7.98
C ARG A 360 -7.22 6.12 6.52
N TYR A 361 -6.84 6.99 5.57
CA TYR A 361 -7.10 6.84 4.13
C TYR A 361 -5.84 6.48 3.33
N SER A 362 -4.72 6.28 4.00
CA SER A 362 -3.48 5.82 3.36
C SER A 362 -3.48 4.32 3.07
N GLY A 363 -4.06 3.51 3.98
CA GLY A 363 -4.25 2.06 3.80
C GLY A 363 -5.53 1.71 3.05
N ASP A 364 -5.93 0.42 3.09
CA ASP A 364 -7.11 -0.09 2.39
C ASP A 364 -8.39 0.60 2.89
N ASN A 365 -9.13 1.20 1.98
CA ASN A 365 -10.40 1.89 2.22
C ASN A 365 -11.19 2.05 0.91
N ALA A 366 -12.46 2.39 1.01
CA ALA A 366 -13.35 2.56 -0.15
C ALA A 366 -13.58 4.03 -0.56
N ALA A 367 -12.90 5.00 0.09
CA ALA A 367 -13.12 6.43 -0.21
C ALA A 367 -12.79 6.79 -1.66
N GLY A 368 -11.72 6.19 -2.21
CA GLY A 368 -11.34 6.42 -3.60
C GLY A 368 -12.39 5.90 -4.60
N CYS A 369 -13.01 4.76 -4.30
CA CYS A 369 -14.11 4.24 -5.12
C CYS A 369 -15.29 5.22 -5.14
N ALA A 370 -15.68 5.78 -3.99
CA ALA A 370 -16.76 6.78 -3.90
C ALA A 370 -16.38 8.09 -4.61
N ALA A 371 -15.16 8.59 -4.39
CA ALA A 371 -14.64 9.80 -5.06
C ALA A 371 -14.62 9.65 -6.58
N TYR A 372 -14.19 8.48 -7.06
CA TYR A 372 -14.20 8.17 -8.48
C TYR A 372 -15.64 8.16 -9.05
N ALA A 373 -16.58 7.48 -8.39
CA ALA A 373 -17.96 7.42 -8.80
C ALA A 373 -18.59 8.81 -8.89
N ARG A 374 -18.39 9.66 -7.87
CA ARG A 374 -18.85 11.05 -7.87
C ARG A 374 -18.33 11.83 -9.08
N ARG A 375 -17.01 11.79 -9.30
CA ARG A 375 -16.39 12.51 -10.41
C ARG A 375 -16.84 11.99 -11.79
N GLN A 376 -17.04 10.68 -11.96
CA GLN A 376 -17.56 10.12 -13.21
C GLN A 376 -18.98 10.55 -13.48
N SER A 377 -19.80 10.64 -12.45
CA SER A 377 -21.17 11.14 -12.56
C SER A 377 -21.19 12.62 -13.00
N GLU A 378 -20.33 13.46 -12.44
CA GLU A 378 -20.15 14.86 -12.85
C GLU A 378 -19.71 14.99 -14.31
N ASN A 379 -18.69 14.21 -14.72
CA ASN A 379 -18.15 14.24 -16.09
C ASN A 379 -19.18 13.78 -17.15
N GLN A 380 -20.11 12.91 -16.77
CA GLN A 380 -21.16 12.40 -17.66
C GLN A 380 -22.43 13.27 -17.66
N GLY A 381 -22.47 14.31 -16.84
CA GLY A 381 -23.66 15.19 -16.72
C GLY A 381 -24.90 14.44 -16.22
N ILE A 382 -24.69 13.38 -15.41
CA ILE A 382 -25.77 12.57 -14.80
C ILE A 382 -26.41 13.35 -13.63
N ILE A 383 -25.76 14.44 -13.23
CA ILE A 383 -26.24 15.35 -12.17
C ILE A 383 -26.16 16.77 -12.66
#